data_08d986775449ab5a7730e7651b2017e8
#
_entry.id   08d986775449ab5a7730e7651b2017e8
#
_cell.length_a   1.000
_cell.length_b   1.000
_cell.length_c   1.000
_cell.angle_alpha   90.00
_cell.angle_beta   90.00
_cell.angle_gamma   90.00
#
_symmetry.space_group_name_H-M   'P 1'
#
loop_
_entity.id
_entity.type
_entity.pdbx_description
1 polymer ?
#
loop_
_entity_poly.entity_id
_entity_poly.type
_entity_poly.pdbx_seq_one_letter_code
_entity_poly.pdbx_strand_id
1 'polypeptide(L)'
;MTGHAARVREATPADRDFLVDCARAMALETEHRELDLPTLRAGVAALLDDPTRGRVFVAEVSGAPAATLMLTYEWSDWRNGFFWWIQSVYVVPVQRRRGLYQLLHEHVRALAARTDGVYGLRLYVERDNENAQRTYRRMGMEETAYRIYEEPVRRG
;
A
#
# COMPACT_ATOMS: atom_id res chain seq x y z
N MET A 1 -9.46 17.16 -25.37
CA MET A 1 -9.48 16.03 -24.39
C MET A 1 -8.89 16.55 -23.09
N THR A 2 -9.73 16.87 -22.15
CA THR A 2 -9.28 17.17 -20.79
C THR A 2 -8.96 15.85 -20.10
N GLY A 3 -7.71 15.43 -20.20
CA GLY A 3 -7.20 14.35 -19.37
C GLY A 3 -7.35 14.80 -17.92
N HIS A 4 -8.24 14.17 -17.17
CA HIS A 4 -8.39 14.44 -15.77
C HIS A 4 -7.10 14.00 -15.08
N ALA A 5 -6.28 14.97 -14.67
CA ALA A 5 -5.02 14.73 -14.02
C ALA A 5 -5.27 13.95 -12.71
N ALA A 6 -4.65 12.79 -12.58
CA ALA A 6 -4.66 12.07 -11.31
C ALA A 6 -3.78 12.81 -10.30
N ARG A 7 -4.21 12.84 -9.05
CA ARG A 7 -3.49 13.50 -7.96
C ARG A 7 -3.34 12.54 -6.79
N VAL A 8 -2.15 12.54 -6.18
CA VAL A 8 -1.89 11.78 -4.95
C VAL A 8 -1.95 12.70 -3.74
N ARG A 9 -2.61 12.26 -2.70
CA ARG A 9 -2.64 12.91 -1.38
C ARG A 9 -2.59 11.87 -0.27
N GLU A 10 -2.27 12.31 0.92
CA GLU A 10 -2.40 11.47 2.12
C GLU A 10 -3.87 11.27 2.45
N ALA A 11 -4.23 10.08 2.94
CA ALA A 11 -5.58 9.77 3.37
C ALA A 11 -5.96 10.54 4.64
N THR A 12 -7.24 10.83 4.77
CA THR A 12 -7.83 11.44 5.95
C THR A 12 -8.89 10.52 6.55
N PRO A 13 -9.42 10.78 7.76
CA PRO A 13 -10.52 9.99 8.31
C PRO A 13 -11.77 9.90 7.42
N ALA A 14 -11.96 10.87 6.52
CA ALA A 14 -13.05 10.83 5.53
C ALA A 14 -12.88 9.70 4.50
N ASP A 15 -11.68 9.17 4.32
CA ASP A 15 -11.39 8.07 3.40
C ASP A 15 -11.66 6.68 3.99
N ARG A 16 -12.01 6.58 5.26
CA ARG A 16 -12.13 5.30 5.97
C ARG A 16 -12.97 4.28 5.22
N ASP A 17 -14.16 4.65 4.78
CA ASP A 17 -15.06 3.72 4.10
C ASP A 17 -14.50 3.26 2.75
N PHE A 18 -13.87 4.16 1.99
CA PHE A 18 -13.17 3.82 0.76
C PHE A 18 -12.03 2.82 1.02
N LEU A 19 -11.22 3.04 2.06
CA LEU A 19 -10.11 2.15 2.40
C LEU A 19 -10.59 0.77 2.86
N VAL A 20 -11.68 0.72 3.61
CA VAL A 20 -12.32 -0.54 4.01
C VAL A 20 -12.81 -1.31 2.78
N ASP A 21 -13.47 -0.65 1.86
CA ASP A 21 -13.96 -1.28 0.62
C ASP A 21 -12.80 -1.78 -0.25
N CYS A 22 -11.71 -1.03 -0.37
CA CYS A 22 -10.51 -1.45 -1.08
C CYS A 22 -9.88 -2.69 -0.46
N ALA A 23 -9.75 -2.74 0.87
CA ALA A 23 -9.17 -3.88 1.57
C ALA A 23 -10.02 -5.15 1.39
N ARG A 24 -11.33 -5.02 1.49
CA ARG A 24 -12.27 -6.14 1.24
C ARG A 24 -12.17 -6.67 -0.18
N ALA A 25 -12.18 -5.76 -1.15
CA ALA A 25 -12.10 -6.12 -2.56
C ALA A 25 -10.76 -6.80 -2.87
N MET A 26 -9.66 -6.28 -2.36
CA MET A 26 -8.33 -6.86 -2.55
C MET A 26 -8.24 -8.27 -1.95
N ALA A 27 -8.70 -8.47 -0.71
CA ALA A 27 -8.67 -9.78 -0.07
C ALA A 27 -9.51 -10.82 -0.83
N LEU A 28 -10.66 -10.41 -1.34
CA LEU A 28 -11.52 -11.28 -2.14
C LEU A 28 -10.89 -11.62 -3.49
N GLU A 29 -10.32 -10.63 -4.19
CA GLU A 29 -9.71 -10.82 -5.50
C GLU A 29 -8.43 -11.65 -5.47
N THR A 30 -7.57 -11.44 -4.46
CA THR A 30 -6.22 -12.03 -4.41
C THR A 30 -6.15 -13.31 -3.58
N GLU A 31 -6.95 -13.43 -2.53
CA GLU A 31 -6.88 -14.55 -1.58
C GLU A 31 -8.20 -15.32 -1.43
N HIS A 32 -9.25 -14.94 -2.15
CA HIS A 32 -10.60 -15.49 -2.02
C HIS A 32 -11.10 -15.50 -0.57
N ARG A 33 -10.76 -14.45 0.17
CA ARG A 33 -10.98 -14.34 1.60
C ARG A 33 -11.95 -13.22 1.93
N GLU A 34 -12.97 -13.53 2.74
CA GLU A 34 -13.81 -12.54 3.38
C GLU A 34 -13.17 -12.07 4.68
N LEU A 35 -13.06 -10.76 4.86
CA LEU A 35 -12.52 -10.16 6.07
C LEU A 35 -13.66 -9.89 7.07
N ASP A 36 -13.34 -10.05 8.36
CA ASP A 36 -14.25 -9.64 9.43
C ASP A 36 -14.40 -8.12 9.43
N LEU A 37 -15.58 -7.64 9.08
CA LEU A 37 -15.81 -6.21 8.85
C LEU A 37 -15.62 -5.34 10.09
N PRO A 38 -16.09 -5.70 11.29
CA PRO A 38 -15.82 -4.93 12.50
C PRO A 38 -14.32 -4.79 12.79
N THR A 39 -13.57 -5.86 12.68
CA THR A 39 -12.10 -5.87 12.87
C THR A 39 -11.40 -4.98 11.84
N LEU A 40 -11.78 -5.10 10.58
CA LEU A 40 -11.20 -4.29 9.50
C LEU A 40 -11.49 -2.80 9.69
N ARG A 41 -12.72 -2.44 10.02
CA ARG A 41 -13.11 -1.04 10.28
C ARG A 41 -12.33 -0.44 11.43
N ALA A 42 -12.17 -1.19 12.52
CA ALA A 42 -11.37 -0.76 13.66
C ALA A 42 -9.88 -0.62 13.29
N GLY A 43 -9.35 -1.55 12.50
CA GLY A 43 -7.95 -1.51 12.04
C GLY A 43 -7.66 -0.32 11.13
N VAL A 44 -8.53 -0.01 10.19
CA VAL A 44 -8.40 1.15 9.31
C VAL A 44 -8.51 2.46 10.11
N ALA A 45 -9.47 2.55 11.04
CA ALA A 45 -9.59 3.73 11.90
C ALA A 45 -8.33 3.96 12.75
N ALA A 46 -7.80 2.90 13.37
CA ALA A 46 -6.58 2.96 14.18
C ALA A 46 -5.36 3.38 13.34
N LEU A 47 -5.27 2.91 12.09
CA LEU A 47 -4.20 3.30 11.17
C LEU A 47 -4.26 4.79 10.82
N LEU A 48 -5.45 5.31 10.52
CA LEU A 48 -5.64 6.73 10.18
C LEU A 48 -5.43 7.66 11.38
N ASP A 49 -5.62 7.16 12.59
CA ASP A 49 -5.55 7.92 13.83
C ASP A 49 -4.12 8.03 14.37
N ASP A 50 -3.24 7.10 14.00
CA ASP A 50 -1.89 7.03 14.53
C ASP A 50 -0.85 6.78 13.43
N PRO A 51 -0.12 7.82 13.00
CA PRO A 51 0.88 7.70 11.94
C PRO A 51 2.08 6.81 12.29
N THR A 52 2.25 6.40 13.55
CA THR A 52 3.29 5.45 13.93
C THR A 52 2.97 4.02 13.51
N ARG A 53 1.70 3.70 13.24
CA ARG A 53 1.26 2.41 12.69
C ARG A 53 1.53 2.31 11.21
N GLY A 54 1.41 3.41 10.49
CA GLY A 54 1.60 3.48 9.06
C GLY A 54 1.01 4.75 8.47
N ARG A 55 1.12 4.89 7.16
CA ARG A 55 0.55 5.99 6.40
C ARG A 55 -0.18 5.45 5.18
N VAL A 56 -1.21 6.14 4.77
CA VAL A 56 -2.00 5.77 3.60
C VAL A 56 -2.05 6.93 2.63
N PHE A 57 -1.85 6.62 1.35
CA PHE A 57 -1.96 7.58 0.25
C PHE A 57 -3.11 7.17 -0.67
N VAL A 58 -3.80 8.17 -1.18
CA VAL A 58 -4.93 8.01 -2.10
C VAL A 58 -4.60 8.72 -3.40
N ALA A 59 -4.80 8.03 -4.51
CA ALA A 59 -4.82 8.65 -5.83
C ALA A 59 -6.25 8.99 -6.20
N GLU A 60 -6.49 10.24 -6.55
CA GLU A 60 -7.78 10.74 -6.99
C GLU A 60 -7.79 10.93 -8.51
N VAL A 61 -8.92 10.61 -9.13
CA VAL A 61 -9.22 10.93 -10.52
C VAL A 61 -10.50 11.75 -10.53
N SER A 62 -10.45 12.93 -11.10
CA SER A 62 -11.60 13.87 -11.11
C SER A 62 -12.16 14.18 -9.70
N GLY A 63 -11.29 14.26 -8.71
CA GLY A 63 -11.66 14.54 -7.32
C GLY A 63 -12.25 13.38 -6.53
N ALA A 64 -12.31 12.17 -7.12
CA ALA A 64 -12.80 10.97 -6.45
C ALA A 64 -11.66 9.98 -6.19
N PRO A 65 -11.61 9.33 -5.01
CA PRO A 65 -10.64 8.29 -4.72
C PRO A 65 -10.72 7.14 -5.73
N ALA A 66 -9.58 6.76 -6.30
CA ALA A 66 -9.47 5.75 -7.35
C ALA A 66 -8.47 4.65 -7.04
N ALA A 67 -7.50 4.92 -6.20
CA ALA A 67 -6.49 3.95 -5.78
C ALA A 67 -5.94 4.31 -4.41
N THR A 68 -5.35 3.34 -3.74
CA THR A 68 -4.73 3.52 -2.42
C THR A 68 -3.44 2.72 -2.30
N LEU A 69 -2.52 3.23 -1.50
CA LEU A 69 -1.27 2.58 -1.11
C LEU A 69 -1.06 2.79 0.39
N MET A 70 -0.80 1.70 1.11
CA MET A 70 -0.53 1.73 2.54
C MET A 70 0.94 1.44 2.81
N LEU A 71 1.56 2.24 3.68
CA LEU A 71 2.93 2.03 4.18
C LEU A 71 2.91 1.60 5.65
N THR A 72 3.83 0.71 6.00
CA THR A 72 4.27 0.43 7.36
C THR A 72 5.79 0.54 7.45
N TYR A 73 6.37 0.35 8.64
CA TYR A 73 7.77 0.66 8.88
C TYR A 73 8.50 -0.53 9.48
N GLU A 74 9.75 -0.70 9.09
CA GLU A 74 10.69 -1.65 9.69
C GLU A 74 11.97 -0.92 10.05
N TRP A 75 12.35 -0.95 11.32
CA TRP A 75 13.64 -0.42 11.76
C TRP A 75 14.78 -1.36 11.38
N SER A 76 15.86 -0.82 10.85
CA SER A 76 17.09 -1.53 10.56
C SER A 76 18.24 -0.92 11.37
N ASP A 77 18.71 -1.65 12.36
CA ASP A 77 19.88 -1.26 13.16
C ASP A 77 21.16 -1.23 12.31
N TRP A 78 21.31 -2.15 11.38
CA TRP A 78 22.46 -2.18 10.47
C TRP A 78 22.58 -0.91 9.62
N ARG A 79 21.46 -0.26 9.33
CA ARG A 79 21.39 0.93 8.47
C ARG A 79 21.11 2.21 9.25
N ASN A 80 20.83 2.07 10.54
CA ASN A 80 20.36 3.18 11.37
C ASN A 80 19.22 3.96 10.69
N GLY A 81 18.24 3.21 10.20
CA GLY A 81 17.14 3.80 9.42
C GLY A 81 15.99 2.83 9.22
N PHE A 82 14.94 3.33 8.59
CA PHE A 82 13.74 2.58 8.30
C PHE A 82 13.71 2.05 6.86
N PHE A 83 13.20 0.83 6.70
CA PHE A 83 12.53 0.45 5.47
C PHE A 83 11.06 0.83 5.56
N TRP A 84 10.54 1.40 4.51
CA TRP A 84 9.11 1.56 4.35
C TRP A 84 8.56 0.38 3.55
N TRP A 85 7.60 -0.31 4.16
CA TRP A 85 6.92 -1.43 3.54
C TRP A 85 5.65 -0.97 2.85
N ILE A 86 5.55 -1.25 1.56
CA ILE A 86 4.29 -1.12 0.82
C ILE A 86 3.45 -2.35 1.16
N GLN A 87 2.54 -2.19 2.12
CA GLN A 87 1.73 -3.29 2.66
C GLN A 87 0.58 -3.66 1.74
N SER A 88 -0.03 -2.68 1.10
CA SER A 88 -1.13 -2.92 0.18
C SER A 88 -1.21 -1.83 -0.87
N VAL A 89 -1.62 -2.22 -2.05
CA VAL A 89 -1.97 -1.31 -3.14
C VAL A 89 -3.24 -1.84 -3.79
N TYR A 90 -4.20 -0.98 -3.99
CA TYR A 90 -5.43 -1.33 -4.70
C TYR A 90 -5.84 -0.20 -5.64
N VAL A 91 -6.19 -0.58 -6.85
CA VAL A 91 -6.77 0.33 -7.86
C VAL A 91 -8.18 -0.17 -8.15
N VAL A 92 -9.17 0.72 -8.05
CA VAL A 92 -10.56 0.35 -8.37
C VAL A 92 -10.65 -0.12 -9.82
N PRO A 93 -11.42 -1.19 -10.11
CA PRO A 93 -11.37 -1.86 -11.41
C PRO A 93 -11.53 -0.94 -12.62
N VAL A 94 -12.46 0.01 -12.56
CA VAL A 94 -12.74 0.96 -13.65
C VAL A 94 -11.61 1.95 -13.94
N GLN A 95 -10.65 2.07 -13.02
CA GLN A 95 -9.50 2.99 -13.12
C GLN A 95 -8.18 2.26 -13.40
N ARG A 96 -8.21 0.94 -13.56
CA ARG A 96 -7.01 0.14 -13.85
C ARG A 96 -6.43 0.47 -15.22
N ARG A 97 -5.13 0.18 -15.40
CA ARG A 97 -4.37 0.40 -16.63
C ARG A 97 -4.22 1.88 -17.03
N ARG A 98 -4.29 2.76 -16.03
CA ARG A 98 -4.11 4.22 -16.20
C ARG A 98 -2.88 4.76 -15.48
N GLY A 99 -1.99 3.88 -15.00
CA GLY A 99 -0.75 4.26 -14.33
C GLY A 99 -0.93 4.74 -12.89
N LEU A 100 -2.07 4.50 -12.24
CA LEU A 100 -2.31 4.98 -10.86
C LEU A 100 -1.37 4.32 -9.84
N TYR A 101 -1.08 3.02 -10.03
CA TYR A 101 -0.10 2.36 -9.17
C TYR A 101 1.28 3.00 -9.30
N GLN A 102 1.75 3.23 -10.52
CA GLN A 102 3.03 3.89 -10.77
C GLN A 102 3.07 5.27 -10.13
N LEU A 103 2.00 6.04 -10.26
CA LEU A 103 1.88 7.37 -9.66
C LEU A 103 2.01 7.33 -8.13
N LEU A 104 1.34 6.39 -7.46
CA LEU A 104 1.44 6.18 -6.02
C LEU A 104 2.86 5.77 -5.61
N HIS A 105 3.45 4.82 -6.33
CA HIS A 105 4.80 4.33 -6.04
C HIS A 105 5.85 5.45 -6.20
N GLU A 106 5.79 6.22 -7.26
CA GLU A 106 6.68 7.35 -7.49
C GLU A 106 6.53 8.43 -6.43
N HIS A 107 5.31 8.70 -5.99
CA HIS A 107 5.05 9.62 -4.89
C HIS A 107 5.72 9.16 -3.59
N VAL A 108 5.55 7.90 -3.23
CA VAL A 108 6.15 7.31 -2.02
C VAL A 108 7.68 7.27 -2.14
N ARG A 109 8.22 6.93 -3.30
CA ARG A 109 9.67 6.94 -3.55
C ARG A 109 10.25 8.34 -3.37
N ALA A 110 9.61 9.35 -3.94
CA ALA A 110 10.03 10.74 -3.81
C ALA A 110 9.93 11.24 -2.36
N LEU A 111 8.89 10.83 -1.65
CA LEU A 111 8.73 11.15 -0.23
C LEU A 111 9.82 10.49 0.62
N ALA A 112 10.12 9.23 0.39
CA ALA A 112 11.20 8.50 1.05
C ALA A 112 12.56 9.17 0.82
N ALA A 113 12.85 9.59 -0.40
CA ALA A 113 14.11 10.23 -0.77
C ALA A 113 14.36 11.57 -0.04
N ARG A 114 13.29 12.26 0.38
CA ARG A 114 13.39 13.53 1.12
C ARG A 114 13.10 13.41 2.62
N THR A 115 12.91 12.20 3.11
CA THR A 115 12.65 11.93 4.53
C THR A 115 13.90 11.35 5.16
N ASP A 116 14.48 12.05 6.12
CA ASP A 116 15.65 11.59 6.82
C ASP A 116 15.39 10.26 7.54
N GLY A 117 16.37 9.37 7.52
CA GLY A 117 16.28 8.07 8.18
C GLY A 117 15.49 7.01 7.41
N VAL A 118 15.05 7.27 6.18
CA VAL A 118 14.45 6.23 5.32
C VAL A 118 15.52 5.68 4.38
N TYR A 119 15.79 4.39 4.52
CA TYR A 119 16.81 3.70 3.74
C TYR A 119 16.28 3.17 2.41
N GLY A 120 15.08 2.62 2.38
CA GLY A 120 14.53 2.01 1.18
C GLY A 120 13.08 1.60 1.31
N LEU A 121 12.56 1.08 0.22
CA LEU A 121 11.21 0.53 0.12
C LEU A 121 11.26 -0.99 0.00
N ARG A 122 10.35 -1.66 0.65
CA ARG A 122 10.14 -3.11 0.55
C ARG A 122 8.68 -3.44 0.29
N LEU A 123 8.43 -4.56 -0.33
CA LEU A 123 7.12 -5.19 -0.42
C LEU A 123 7.28 -6.69 -0.55
N TYR A 124 6.22 -7.43 -0.28
CA TYR A 124 6.13 -8.83 -0.68
C TYR A 124 5.00 -9.02 -1.68
N VAL A 125 5.14 -10.01 -2.52
CA VAL A 125 4.21 -10.32 -3.59
C VAL A 125 3.99 -11.83 -3.63
N GLU A 126 2.78 -12.24 -3.94
CA GLU A 126 2.48 -13.65 -4.18
C GLU A 126 3.39 -14.22 -5.27
N ARG A 127 3.89 -15.45 -5.03
CA ARG A 127 4.84 -16.13 -5.92
C ARG A 127 4.32 -16.23 -7.36
N ASP A 128 3.03 -16.47 -7.51
CA ASP A 128 2.39 -16.71 -8.80
C ASP A 128 1.84 -15.43 -9.46
N ASN A 129 1.94 -14.28 -8.77
CA ASN A 129 1.51 -12.99 -9.32
C ASN A 129 2.59 -12.37 -10.21
N GLU A 130 2.77 -12.97 -11.38
CA GLU A 130 3.80 -12.54 -12.34
C GLU A 130 3.57 -11.13 -12.88
N ASN A 131 2.32 -10.71 -13.03
CA ASN A 131 1.99 -9.37 -13.51
C ASN A 131 2.51 -8.28 -12.54
N ALA A 132 2.27 -8.45 -11.25
CA ALA A 132 2.76 -7.55 -10.23
C ALA A 132 4.30 -7.55 -10.19
N GLN A 133 4.91 -8.73 -10.24
CA GLN A 133 6.38 -8.86 -10.24
C GLN A 133 7.02 -8.14 -11.42
N ARG A 134 6.45 -8.25 -12.62
CA ARG A 134 6.92 -7.51 -13.80
C ARG A 134 6.81 -6.00 -13.60
N THR A 135 5.72 -5.54 -12.99
CA THR A 135 5.53 -4.13 -12.67
C THR A 135 6.59 -3.64 -11.71
N TYR A 136 6.86 -4.36 -10.63
CA TYR A 136 7.89 -3.98 -9.65
C TYR A 136 9.29 -3.92 -10.26
N ARG A 137 9.66 -4.90 -11.08
CA ARG A 137 10.94 -4.88 -11.80
C ARG A 137 11.07 -3.69 -12.73
N ARG A 138 10.01 -3.37 -13.48
CA ARG A 138 9.99 -2.17 -14.36
C ARG A 138 10.15 -0.88 -13.56
N MET A 139 9.70 -0.84 -12.32
CA MET A 139 9.83 0.30 -11.44
C MET A 139 11.19 0.37 -10.73
N GLY A 140 12.08 -0.59 -10.99
CA GLY A 140 13.43 -0.61 -10.44
C GLY A 140 13.58 -1.36 -9.12
N MET A 141 12.58 -2.13 -8.71
CA MET A 141 12.70 -3.02 -7.54
C MET A 141 13.37 -4.33 -7.93
N GLU A 142 14.16 -4.85 -7.02
CA GLU A 142 14.86 -6.13 -7.18
C GLU A 142 14.31 -7.16 -6.18
N GLU A 143 14.21 -8.41 -6.64
CA GLU A 143 13.85 -9.52 -5.76
C GLU A 143 15.00 -9.82 -4.80
N THR A 144 14.68 -9.92 -3.50
CA THR A 144 15.67 -10.27 -2.47
C THR A 144 15.82 -11.78 -2.32
N ALA A 145 16.85 -12.20 -1.58
CA ALA A 145 17.04 -13.61 -1.20
C ALA A 145 16.16 -14.04 -0.01
N TYR A 146 15.42 -13.12 0.60
CA TYR A 146 14.62 -13.40 1.79
C TYR A 146 13.28 -14.07 1.45
N ARG A 147 12.82 -14.89 2.38
CA ARG A 147 11.47 -15.50 2.37
C ARG A 147 10.74 -15.10 3.63
N ILE A 148 9.43 -15.07 3.57
CA ILE A 148 8.57 -14.74 4.71
C ILE A 148 8.12 -16.03 5.37
N TYR A 149 8.23 -16.08 6.71
CA TYR A 149 7.69 -17.13 7.57
C TYR A 149 6.71 -16.50 8.55
N GLU A 150 5.61 -17.18 8.81
CA GLU A 150 4.58 -16.72 9.75
C GLU A 150 4.31 -17.77 10.81
N GLU A 151 4.05 -17.30 12.02
CA GLU A 151 3.52 -18.09 13.11
C GLU A 151 2.44 -17.29 13.84
N PRO A 152 1.16 -17.73 13.78
CA PRO A 152 0.11 -17.05 14.53
C PRO A 152 0.33 -17.18 16.04
N VAL A 153 0.21 -16.06 16.76
CA VAL A 153 0.28 -16.08 18.22
C VAL A 153 -1.03 -16.65 18.76
N ARG A 154 -0.92 -17.78 19.43
CA ARG A 154 -2.04 -18.42 20.14
C ARG A 154 -2.10 -17.86 21.54
N ARG A 155 -3.24 -17.32 21.92
CA ARG A 155 -3.52 -16.90 23.28
C ARG A 155 -4.38 -17.96 23.93
N GLY A 156 -3.88 -18.48 25.05
CA GLY A 156 -4.62 -19.43 25.89
C GLY A 156 -5.81 -18.78 26.61
#